data_7ce24f46886a1a5a87194660462b083c
#
_entry.id   7ce24f46886a1a5a87194660462b083c
#
_cell.length_a   1.000
_cell.length_b   1.000
_cell.length_c   1.000
_cell.angle_alpha   90.00
_cell.angle_beta   90.00
_cell.angle_gamma   90.00
#
_symmetry.space_group_name_H-M   'P 1'
#
loop_
_entity.id
_entity.type
_entity.pdbx_description
1 polymer ?
#
loop_
_entity_poly.entity_id
_entity_poly.type
_entity_poly.pdbx_seq_one_letter_code
_entity_poly.pdbx_strand_id
1 'polypeptide(L)'
;MKLPTVKDLPVKGKRVLLRTNYDVPLKKTSSSKPQASSLLVEDETRIGESLETIKYLLENGAKIIAISHLGRPEGKKMPGLSLEPVAEFLSSKFKVQNSKLQFKVKNFSGFKITDNFILLENIRFWPGEEENNLDFAKKLASLADFYINEAFACSHRKHASIVGVPKFFPTQNRAFGFDFLKEIEVLSKIREKPTRPVVLLLGGTKEDKITYAQKLVTWADWILVGGKLVEYDSIPQIAKHPKILADLLKSGQDITMETIEKFKEIIFKAKTIVWAGPMGNFYDKRYEEEQKKLLKQ
;
A
#
# COMPACT_ATOMS: atom_id res chain seq x y z
N MET A 1 18.33 16.00 0.46
CA MET A 1 17.78 16.40 1.79
C MET A 1 17.55 15.11 2.57
N LYS A 2 18.13 14.99 3.78
CA LYS A 2 17.93 13.80 4.63
C LYS A 2 16.51 13.86 5.22
N LEU A 3 15.71 12.83 4.98
CA LEU A 3 14.37 12.74 5.56
C LEU A 3 14.47 12.31 7.04
N PRO A 4 13.61 12.86 7.92
CA PRO A 4 13.60 12.48 9.33
C PRO A 4 13.10 11.04 9.49
N THR A 5 13.77 10.27 10.34
CA THR A 5 13.46 8.87 10.62
C THR A 5 12.84 8.72 12.01
N VAL A 6 12.18 7.62 12.26
CA VAL A 6 11.66 7.26 13.59
C VAL A 6 12.78 7.30 14.66
N LYS A 7 14.04 7.07 14.30
CA LYS A 7 15.21 7.12 15.20
C LYS A 7 15.57 8.52 15.68
N ASP A 8 15.13 9.55 14.95
CA ASP A 8 15.42 10.95 15.28
C ASP A 8 14.46 11.50 16.35
N LEU A 9 13.43 10.73 16.75
CA LEU A 9 12.39 11.16 17.68
C LEU A 9 12.64 10.64 19.12
N PRO A 10 12.53 11.50 20.16
CA PRO A 10 12.62 11.09 21.56
C PRO A 10 11.30 10.47 22.05
N VAL A 11 11.02 9.23 21.61
CA VAL A 11 9.69 8.57 21.77
C VAL A 11 9.44 7.97 23.15
N LYS A 12 10.43 7.85 24.03
CA LYS A 12 10.30 7.20 25.34
C LYS A 12 9.20 7.83 26.20
N GLY A 13 8.22 7.02 26.57
CA GLY A 13 7.06 7.47 27.36
C GLY A 13 6.05 8.33 26.61
N LYS A 14 6.27 8.59 25.31
CA LYS A 14 5.43 9.46 24.48
C LYS A 14 4.44 8.68 23.64
N ARG A 15 3.35 9.36 23.25
CA ARG A 15 2.34 8.82 22.35
C ARG A 15 2.75 9.10 20.91
N VAL A 16 2.71 8.08 20.09
CA VAL A 16 3.05 8.14 18.66
C VAL A 16 1.82 7.80 17.83
N LEU A 17 1.38 8.71 16.98
CA LEU A 17 0.38 8.44 15.96
C LEU A 17 1.10 7.84 14.74
N LEU A 18 0.93 6.55 14.52
CA LEU A 18 1.57 5.81 13.44
C LEU A 18 0.58 5.54 12.30
N ARG A 19 0.80 6.12 11.12
CA ARG A 19 -0.01 5.89 9.93
C ARG A 19 0.51 4.68 9.16
N THR A 20 -0.18 3.57 9.23
CA THR A 20 0.15 2.30 8.57
C THR A 20 -0.75 2.02 7.35
N ASN A 21 -0.38 1.08 6.51
CA ASN A 21 -1.16 0.65 5.34
C ASN A 21 -1.65 -0.80 5.52
N TYR A 22 -2.84 -0.97 6.08
CA TYR A 22 -3.47 -2.28 6.32
C TYR A 22 -4.64 -2.55 5.36
N ASP A 23 -4.56 -2.03 4.14
CA ASP A 23 -5.50 -2.33 3.04
C ASP A 23 -5.16 -3.72 2.46
N VAL A 24 -5.48 -4.76 3.22
CA VAL A 24 -5.16 -6.17 2.95
C VAL A 24 -6.39 -6.96 2.51
N PRO A 25 -6.24 -8.00 1.69
CA PRO A 25 -7.34 -8.90 1.38
C PRO A 25 -7.76 -9.69 2.62
N LEU A 26 -9.08 -9.83 2.77
CA LEU A 26 -9.72 -10.61 3.82
C LEU A 26 -10.48 -11.80 3.21
N LYS A 27 -10.38 -12.97 3.85
CA LYS A 27 -11.15 -14.16 3.47
C LYS A 27 -12.11 -14.57 4.56
N LYS A 28 -13.26 -15.15 4.15
CA LYS A 28 -14.23 -15.73 5.10
C LYS A 28 -13.68 -17.01 5.72
N THR A 29 -13.91 -17.18 7.01
CA THR A 29 -13.68 -18.46 7.68
C THR A 29 -14.80 -19.44 7.35
N SER A 30 -14.48 -20.72 7.22
CA SER A 30 -15.46 -21.81 7.05
C SER A 30 -16.14 -22.21 8.37
N SER A 31 -15.92 -21.48 9.44
CA SER A 31 -16.44 -21.80 10.79
C SER A 31 -17.93 -21.52 10.89
N SER A 32 -18.69 -22.55 11.26
CA SER A 32 -20.14 -22.50 11.53
C SER A 32 -20.52 -21.82 12.87
N LYS A 33 -19.58 -21.26 13.61
CA LYS A 33 -19.85 -20.55 14.86
C LYS A 33 -20.05 -19.05 14.61
N PRO A 34 -21.16 -18.46 15.01
CA PRO A 34 -21.43 -17.03 14.86
C PRO A 34 -20.72 -16.22 15.99
N GLN A 35 -19.41 -16.33 16.12
CA GLN A 35 -18.64 -15.55 17.09
C GLN A 35 -17.43 -14.93 16.41
N ALA A 36 -17.29 -13.60 16.63
CA ALA A 36 -16.18 -12.71 16.27
C ALA A 36 -15.69 -12.87 14.82
N SER A 37 -15.41 -11.83 14.14
CA SER A 37 -15.16 -11.66 12.71
C SER A 37 -15.04 -12.95 11.89
N SER A 38 -16.04 -13.24 11.07
CA SER A 38 -16.00 -14.34 10.08
C SER A 38 -14.93 -14.10 8.99
N LEU A 39 -14.03 -13.16 9.20
CA LEU A 39 -13.01 -12.71 8.27
C LEU A 39 -11.62 -12.89 8.90
N LEU A 40 -10.66 -13.34 8.08
CA LEU A 40 -9.25 -13.44 8.42
C LEU A 40 -8.41 -12.69 7.40
N VAL A 41 -7.24 -12.20 7.83
CA VAL A 41 -6.23 -11.67 6.91
C VAL A 41 -5.77 -12.80 5.99
N GLU A 42 -5.86 -12.60 4.68
CA GLU A 42 -5.44 -13.57 3.67
C GLU A 42 -3.97 -13.36 3.28
N ASP A 43 -3.55 -12.10 3.18
CA ASP A 43 -2.17 -11.72 2.88
C ASP A 43 -1.66 -10.73 3.93
N GLU A 44 -0.61 -11.10 4.63
CA GLU A 44 -0.03 -10.32 5.72
C GLU A 44 1.09 -9.36 5.29
N THR A 45 1.47 -9.35 4.01
CA THR A 45 2.63 -8.62 3.49
C THR A 45 2.65 -7.16 3.95
N ARG A 46 1.55 -6.43 3.71
CA ARG A 46 1.45 -5.01 4.09
C ARG A 46 1.45 -4.76 5.60
N ILE A 47 1.00 -5.72 6.39
CA ILE A 47 1.09 -5.62 7.84
C ILE A 47 2.53 -5.82 8.26
N GLY A 48 3.21 -6.81 7.64
CA GLY A 48 4.62 -7.11 7.85
C GLY A 48 5.55 -5.92 7.66
N GLU A 49 5.28 -5.09 6.64
CA GLU A 49 6.02 -3.87 6.31
C GLU A 49 6.16 -2.92 7.52
N SER A 50 5.12 -2.79 8.35
CA SER A 50 5.13 -1.89 9.51
C SER A 50 5.76 -2.48 10.79
N LEU A 51 6.02 -3.79 10.84
CA LEU A 51 6.41 -4.47 12.08
C LEU A 51 7.76 -4.02 12.62
N GLU A 52 8.72 -3.70 11.76
CA GLU A 52 10.03 -3.22 12.20
C GLU A 52 9.89 -1.87 12.94
N THR A 53 9.13 -0.94 12.39
CA THR A 53 8.85 0.36 13.02
C THR A 53 8.08 0.20 14.32
N ILE A 54 7.07 -0.68 14.36
CA ILE A 54 6.29 -0.96 15.58
C ILE A 54 7.19 -1.53 16.69
N LYS A 55 8.00 -2.53 16.38
CA LYS A 55 8.93 -3.14 17.35
C LYS A 55 9.90 -2.11 17.90
N TYR A 56 10.55 -1.35 17.01
CA TYR A 56 11.44 -0.27 17.42
C TYR A 56 10.78 0.71 18.39
N LEU A 57 9.57 1.17 18.08
CA LEU A 57 8.82 2.09 18.93
C LEU A 57 8.52 1.50 20.32
N LEU A 58 8.06 0.25 20.36
CA LEU A 58 7.74 -0.43 21.63
C LEU A 58 9.00 -0.67 22.47
N GLU A 59 10.09 -1.14 21.87
CA GLU A 59 11.38 -1.34 22.52
C GLU A 59 11.96 -0.04 23.09
N ASN A 60 11.68 1.09 22.45
CA ASN A 60 12.08 2.41 22.93
C ASN A 60 11.03 3.07 23.84
N GLY A 61 10.05 2.31 24.34
CA GLY A 61 9.09 2.73 25.35
C GLY A 61 8.02 3.71 24.86
N ALA A 62 7.72 3.76 23.55
CA ALA A 62 6.63 4.55 23.01
C ALA A 62 5.26 3.91 23.28
N LYS A 63 4.21 4.75 23.31
CA LYS A 63 2.81 4.33 23.29
C LYS A 63 2.24 4.55 21.89
N ILE A 64 1.97 3.48 21.16
CA ILE A 64 1.55 3.53 19.75
C ILE A 64 0.04 3.65 19.65
N ILE A 65 -0.42 4.60 18.83
CA ILE A 65 -1.79 4.69 18.32
C ILE A 65 -1.67 4.57 16.80
N ALA A 66 -1.86 3.35 16.29
CA ALA A 66 -1.84 3.12 14.85
C ALA A 66 -3.18 3.53 14.23
N ILE A 67 -3.10 4.15 13.07
CA ILE A 67 -4.24 4.50 12.22
C ILE A 67 -4.04 3.91 10.83
N SER A 68 -5.05 3.28 10.30
CA SER A 68 -5.02 2.67 8.99
C SER A 68 -6.36 2.69 8.29
N HIS A 69 -6.39 2.32 7.02
CA HIS A 69 -7.61 2.15 6.24
C HIS A 69 -7.70 0.73 5.68
N LEU A 70 -8.92 0.33 5.37
CA LEU A 70 -9.24 -0.89 4.66
C LEU A 70 -10.38 -0.61 3.68
N GLY A 71 -10.17 -0.90 2.40
CA GLY A 71 -11.16 -0.72 1.35
C GLY A 71 -11.62 0.73 1.14
N ARG A 72 -12.84 0.87 0.63
CA ARG A 72 -13.45 2.17 0.31
C ARG A 72 -14.88 2.27 0.88
N PRO A 73 -15.04 2.52 2.17
CA PRO A 73 -16.35 2.59 2.83
C PRO A 73 -17.09 3.93 2.64
N GLU A 74 -16.48 4.91 1.98
CA GLU A 74 -17.10 6.21 1.65
C GLU A 74 -17.69 6.92 2.89
N GLY A 75 -16.93 6.95 3.97
CA GLY A 75 -17.35 7.60 5.22
C GLY A 75 -18.39 6.85 6.03
N LYS A 76 -18.72 5.59 5.68
CA LYS A 76 -19.74 4.79 6.36
C LYS A 76 -19.12 3.61 7.10
N LYS A 77 -19.67 3.29 8.27
CA LYS A 77 -19.26 2.09 8.98
C LYS A 77 -19.77 0.84 8.27
N MET A 78 -18.86 0.02 7.76
CA MET A 78 -19.13 -1.23 7.06
C MET A 78 -18.44 -2.39 7.80
N PRO A 79 -19.19 -3.36 8.40
CA PRO A 79 -18.59 -4.46 9.16
C PRO A 79 -17.55 -5.27 8.39
N GLY A 80 -17.75 -5.50 7.09
CA GLY A 80 -16.80 -6.20 6.23
C GLY A 80 -15.49 -5.45 5.95
N LEU A 81 -15.40 -4.18 6.35
CA LEU A 81 -14.21 -3.33 6.22
C LEU A 81 -13.67 -2.87 7.58
N SER A 82 -14.06 -3.56 8.67
CA SER A 82 -13.46 -3.35 9.98
C SER A 82 -12.01 -3.81 10.01
N LEU A 83 -11.18 -3.12 10.78
CA LEU A 83 -9.80 -3.53 11.05
C LEU A 83 -9.69 -4.58 12.17
N GLU A 84 -10.81 -5.13 12.66
CA GLU A 84 -10.82 -6.19 13.66
C GLU A 84 -9.95 -7.40 13.27
N PRO A 85 -10.06 -7.97 12.03
CA PRO A 85 -9.20 -9.09 11.61
C PRO A 85 -7.70 -8.75 11.62
N VAL A 86 -7.35 -7.51 11.30
CA VAL A 86 -5.97 -7.02 11.38
C VAL A 86 -5.52 -6.90 12.83
N ALA A 87 -6.39 -6.45 13.71
CA ALA A 87 -6.10 -6.35 15.14
C ALA A 87 -5.89 -7.75 15.76
N GLU A 88 -6.71 -8.74 15.41
CA GLU A 88 -6.53 -10.14 15.83
C GLU A 88 -5.20 -10.69 15.35
N PHE A 89 -4.87 -10.45 14.08
CA PHE A 89 -3.58 -10.86 13.51
C PHE A 89 -2.39 -10.23 14.26
N LEU A 90 -2.41 -8.91 14.49
CA LEU A 90 -1.37 -8.21 15.25
C LEU A 90 -1.27 -8.75 16.68
N SER A 91 -2.40 -8.98 17.37
CA SER A 91 -2.41 -9.54 18.72
C SER A 91 -1.73 -10.91 18.77
N SER A 92 -1.96 -11.75 17.77
CA SER A 92 -1.27 -13.06 17.66
C SER A 92 0.24 -12.91 17.45
N LYS A 93 0.67 -11.96 16.62
CA LYS A 93 2.11 -11.67 16.39
C LYS A 93 2.82 -11.16 17.64
N PHE A 94 2.12 -10.39 18.49
CA PHE A 94 2.65 -9.90 19.77
C PHE A 94 2.37 -10.84 20.96
N LYS A 95 1.85 -12.07 20.70
CA LYS A 95 1.57 -13.13 21.70
C LYS A 95 0.66 -12.68 22.85
N VAL A 96 -0.28 -11.80 22.56
CA VAL A 96 -1.28 -11.35 23.56
C VAL A 96 -2.46 -12.31 23.52
N GLN A 97 -2.69 -13.02 24.62
CA GLN A 97 -3.88 -13.87 24.81
C GLN A 97 -5.04 -13.04 25.37
N ASN A 98 -6.28 -13.29 24.87
CA ASN A 98 -7.53 -12.70 25.39
C ASN A 98 -7.61 -11.17 25.32
N SER A 99 -7.11 -10.54 24.26
CA SER A 99 -7.39 -9.12 24.04
C SER A 99 -8.91 -8.93 23.84
N LYS A 100 -9.59 -8.30 24.81
CA LYS A 100 -10.87 -7.65 24.52
C LYS A 100 -10.56 -6.51 23.55
N LEU A 101 -10.72 -6.81 22.26
CA LEU A 101 -10.21 -5.96 21.20
C LEU A 101 -10.81 -4.56 21.21
N GLN A 102 -12.06 -4.39 21.66
CA GLN A 102 -12.72 -3.08 21.59
C GLN A 102 -12.24 -2.10 22.64
N PHE A 103 -11.74 -0.97 22.18
CA PHE A 103 -11.23 0.13 22.98
C PHE A 103 -11.73 1.47 22.45
N LYS A 104 -11.88 2.48 23.35
CA LYS A 104 -12.19 3.85 22.96
C LYS A 104 -11.06 4.80 23.36
N VAL A 105 -10.61 5.63 22.41
CA VAL A 105 -9.68 6.73 22.64
C VAL A 105 -10.39 8.02 22.25
N LYS A 106 -10.81 8.82 23.22
CA LYS A 106 -11.66 9.99 22.98
C LYS A 106 -12.90 9.58 22.15
N ASN A 107 -13.06 10.13 20.95
CA ASN A 107 -14.19 9.89 20.04
C ASN A 107 -13.92 8.77 19.02
N PHE A 108 -12.79 8.06 19.13
CA PHE A 108 -12.43 7.00 18.21
C PHE A 108 -12.57 5.63 18.88
N SER A 109 -13.21 4.70 18.20
CA SER A 109 -13.16 3.28 18.55
C SER A 109 -11.91 2.65 17.97
N GLY A 110 -11.49 1.52 18.54
CA GLY A 110 -10.33 0.77 18.07
C GLY A 110 -10.12 -0.51 18.87
N PHE A 111 -8.94 -1.05 18.76
CA PHE A 111 -8.56 -2.36 19.29
C PHE A 111 -7.27 -2.23 20.09
N LYS A 112 -7.26 -2.79 21.28
CA LYS A 112 -6.06 -2.84 22.13
C LYS A 112 -5.25 -4.08 21.75
N ILE A 113 -4.07 -3.86 21.16
CA ILE A 113 -3.15 -4.93 20.77
C ILE A 113 -2.26 -5.33 21.94
N THR A 114 -1.62 -4.35 22.59
CA THR A 114 -0.87 -4.51 23.86
C THR A 114 -1.19 -3.33 24.78
N ASP A 115 -0.61 -3.27 25.98
CA ASP A 115 -0.77 -2.11 26.87
C ASP A 115 -0.24 -0.81 26.27
N ASN A 116 0.75 -0.90 25.39
CA ASN A 116 1.37 0.24 24.74
C ASN A 116 1.09 0.32 23.23
N PHE A 117 0.17 -0.49 22.70
CA PHE A 117 -0.17 -0.49 21.28
C PHE A 117 -1.67 -0.63 21.04
N ILE A 118 -2.27 0.38 20.44
CA ILE A 118 -3.68 0.45 20.04
C ILE A 118 -3.75 0.63 18.53
N LEU A 119 -4.65 -0.09 17.87
CA LEU A 119 -5.06 0.14 16.47
C LEU A 119 -6.44 0.80 16.48
N LEU A 120 -6.59 2.00 15.92
CA LEU A 120 -7.91 2.59 15.73
C LEU A 120 -8.68 1.83 14.65
N GLU A 121 -10.01 1.91 14.73
CA GLU A 121 -10.89 1.37 13.67
C GLU A 121 -10.64 2.12 12.35
N ASN A 122 -11.00 1.47 11.24
CA ASN A 122 -10.83 1.98 9.88
C ASN A 122 -11.16 3.47 9.78
N ILE A 123 -10.11 4.29 9.61
CA ILE A 123 -10.25 5.76 9.60
C ILE A 123 -11.12 6.29 8.45
N ARG A 124 -11.35 5.48 7.40
CA ARG A 124 -12.26 5.81 6.31
C ARG A 124 -13.75 5.63 6.66
N PHE A 125 -14.06 5.14 7.86
CA PHE A 125 -15.43 5.20 8.35
C PHE A 125 -15.86 6.62 8.74
N TRP A 126 -14.91 7.55 8.82
CA TRP A 126 -15.18 8.98 9.02
C TRP A 126 -14.99 9.72 7.71
N PRO A 127 -16.03 10.44 7.21
CA PRO A 127 -15.95 11.19 5.95
C PRO A 127 -14.76 12.14 5.90
N GLY A 128 -14.44 12.76 7.03
CA GLY A 128 -13.34 13.71 7.15
C GLY A 128 -11.95 13.17 6.82
N GLU A 129 -11.76 11.85 6.73
CA GLU A 129 -10.49 11.27 6.28
C GLU A 129 -10.27 11.54 4.78
N GLU A 130 -11.21 11.16 3.93
CA GLU A 130 -11.06 11.29 2.48
C GLU A 130 -11.25 12.74 2.00
N GLU A 131 -12.02 13.53 2.72
CA GLU A 131 -12.23 14.98 2.49
C GLU A 131 -11.04 15.85 2.92
N ASN A 132 -10.07 15.27 3.61
CA ASN A 132 -8.98 16.02 4.25
C ASN A 132 -9.50 17.13 5.20
N ASN A 133 -10.54 16.81 5.95
CA ASN A 133 -11.17 17.74 6.88
C ASN A 133 -10.21 18.10 8.02
N LEU A 134 -9.99 19.41 8.23
CA LEU A 134 -9.01 19.89 9.21
C LEU A 134 -9.43 19.64 10.67
N ASP A 135 -10.73 19.69 10.99
CA ASP A 135 -11.20 19.40 12.35
C ASP A 135 -11.04 17.91 12.69
N PHE A 136 -11.29 17.02 11.72
CA PHE A 136 -11.01 15.60 11.85
C PHE A 136 -9.50 15.37 12.03
N ALA A 137 -8.67 16.00 11.21
CA ALA A 137 -7.22 15.93 11.32
C ALA A 137 -6.70 16.42 12.68
N LYS A 138 -7.24 17.54 13.19
CA LYS A 138 -6.91 18.08 14.51
C LYS A 138 -7.30 17.13 15.65
N LYS A 139 -8.47 16.49 15.54
CA LYS A 139 -8.91 15.47 16.51
C LYS A 139 -7.96 14.27 16.54
N LEU A 140 -7.54 13.75 15.39
CA LEU A 140 -6.55 12.67 15.30
C LEU A 140 -5.19 13.11 15.86
N ALA A 141 -4.68 14.27 15.45
CA ALA A 141 -3.41 14.78 15.92
C ALA A 141 -3.37 14.96 17.46
N SER A 142 -4.50 15.34 18.08
CA SER A 142 -4.60 15.52 19.54
C SER A 142 -4.43 14.23 20.36
N LEU A 143 -4.36 13.08 19.70
CA LEU A 143 -4.16 11.78 20.35
C LEU A 143 -2.70 11.53 20.73
N ALA A 144 -1.73 12.20 20.07
CA ALA A 144 -0.32 11.86 20.18
C ALA A 144 0.60 13.09 20.26
N ASP A 145 1.85 12.83 20.59
CA ASP A 145 2.91 13.81 20.75
C ASP A 145 3.80 13.85 19.51
N PHE A 146 3.87 12.72 18.76
CA PHE A 146 4.61 12.55 17.52
C PHE A 146 3.74 11.92 16.44
N TYR A 147 4.05 12.25 15.17
CA TYR A 147 3.45 11.65 13.99
C TYR A 147 4.50 10.93 13.15
N ILE A 148 4.21 9.68 12.79
CA ILE A 148 5.04 8.87 11.89
C ILE A 148 4.20 8.35 10.73
N ASN A 149 4.68 8.57 9.51
CA ASN A 149 4.08 7.99 8.31
C ASN A 149 4.85 6.72 7.88
N GLU A 150 4.15 5.58 7.87
CA GLU A 150 4.63 4.28 7.42
C GLU A 150 3.80 3.78 6.21
N ALA A 151 2.99 4.64 5.62
CA ALA A 151 2.05 4.27 4.57
C ALA A 151 2.46 4.86 3.21
N PHE A 152 3.58 4.45 2.66
CA PHE A 152 4.10 4.95 1.39
C PHE A 152 3.07 4.80 0.24
N ALA A 153 2.50 3.61 0.07
CA ALA A 153 1.58 3.29 -1.03
C ALA A 153 0.36 4.22 -1.16
N CYS A 154 -0.10 4.86 -0.07
CA CYS A 154 -1.22 5.79 -0.09
C CYS A 154 -0.82 7.26 0.07
N SER A 155 0.48 7.58 0.17
CA SER A 155 0.98 8.95 0.42
C SER A 155 0.78 9.91 -0.75
N HIS A 156 0.40 9.43 -1.92
CA HIS A 156 -0.02 10.23 -3.05
C HIS A 156 -1.43 10.84 -2.87
N ARG A 157 -2.22 10.41 -1.89
CA ARG A 157 -3.60 10.86 -1.65
C ARG A 157 -3.64 12.05 -0.70
N LYS A 158 -4.51 13.02 -1.00
CA LYS A 158 -4.74 14.19 -0.15
C LYS A 158 -5.73 13.90 0.99
N HIS A 159 -5.53 12.81 1.74
CA HIS A 159 -6.37 12.44 2.87
C HIS A 159 -5.92 13.11 4.17
N ALA A 160 -6.83 13.24 5.15
CA ALA A 160 -6.54 13.91 6.41
C ALA A 160 -5.37 13.28 7.14
N SER A 161 -5.32 11.95 7.25
CA SER A 161 -4.23 11.25 7.94
C SER A 161 -2.86 11.44 7.28
N ILE A 162 -2.80 11.76 5.97
CA ILE A 162 -1.56 11.93 5.19
C ILE A 162 -1.14 13.40 5.11
N VAL A 163 -2.08 14.31 4.89
CA VAL A 163 -1.78 15.73 4.60
C VAL A 163 -2.21 16.65 5.73
N GLY A 164 -3.40 16.43 6.30
CA GLY A 164 -3.98 17.30 7.34
C GLY A 164 -3.30 17.11 8.69
N VAL A 165 -3.26 15.87 9.18
CA VAL A 165 -2.73 15.51 10.50
C VAL A 165 -1.30 15.99 10.72
N PRO A 166 -0.34 15.78 9.79
CA PRO A 166 1.02 16.25 10.01
C PRO A 166 1.15 17.76 10.25
N LYS A 167 0.21 18.57 9.75
CA LYS A 167 0.23 20.03 9.92
C LYS A 167 0.07 20.47 11.39
N PHE A 168 -0.52 19.63 12.21
CA PHE A 168 -0.76 19.89 13.64
C PHE A 168 0.43 19.45 14.53
N PHE A 169 1.48 18.88 13.96
CA PHE A 169 2.70 18.54 14.66
C PHE A 169 3.82 19.48 14.24
N PRO A 170 4.67 19.97 15.17
CA PRO A 170 5.92 20.66 14.81
C PRO A 170 6.76 19.79 13.87
N THR A 171 7.55 20.41 13.01
CA THR A 171 8.36 19.68 12.01
C THR A 171 9.28 18.63 12.65
N GLN A 172 9.90 18.97 13.79
CA GLN A 172 10.75 18.07 14.56
C GLN A 172 10.00 16.92 15.24
N ASN A 173 8.67 16.96 15.28
CA ASN A 173 7.82 15.89 15.84
C ASN A 173 7.21 14.99 14.76
N ARG A 174 7.73 15.08 13.54
CA ARG A 174 7.28 14.28 12.39
C ARG A 174 8.43 13.47 11.85
N ALA A 175 8.17 12.20 11.53
CA ALA A 175 9.15 11.33 10.90
C ALA A 175 8.47 10.33 9.96
N PHE A 176 9.31 9.58 9.26
CA PHE A 176 8.91 8.42 8.47
C PHE A 176 9.37 7.14 9.16
N GLY A 177 8.60 6.09 9.00
CA GLY A 177 8.97 4.76 9.44
C GLY A 177 10.00 4.11 8.52
N PHE A 178 10.48 2.95 8.89
CA PHE A 178 11.59 2.29 8.19
C PHE A 178 11.20 1.83 6.80
N ASP A 179 10.03 1.22 6.64
CA ASP A 179 9.58 0.75 5.34
C ASP A 179 9.31 1.91 4.38
N PHE A 180 8.67 2.98 4.87
CA PHE A 180 8.46 4.19 4.07
C PHE A 180 9.78 4.75 3.51
N LEU A 181 10.82 4.80 4.31
CA LEU A 181 12.13 5.31 3.88
C LEU A 181 12.82 4.35 2.91
N LYS A 182 12.70 3.05 3.14
CA LYS A 182 13.21 2.01 2.24
C LYS A 182 12.58 2.11 0.86
N GLU A 183 11.25 2.29 0.79
CA GLU A 183 10.53 2.52 -0.48
C GLU A 183 11.05 3.75 -1.22
N ILE A 184 11.23 4.87 -0.52
CA ILE A 184 11.82 6.09 -1.12
C ILE A 184 13.23 5.84 -1.62
N GLU A 185 14.08 5.18 -0.82
CA GLU A 185 15.46 4.90 -1.20
C GLU A 185 15.52 4.04 -2.46
N VAL A 186 14.77 2.93 -2.50
CA VAL A 186 14.74 2.01 -3.63
C VAL A 186 14.23 2.70 -4.89
N LEU A 187 13.10 3.42 -4.81
CA LEU A 187 12.51 4.09 -5.95
C LEU A 187 13.35 5.26 -6.46
N SER A 188 13.99 6.02 -5.55
CA SER A 188 14.91 7.10 -5.93
C SER A 188 16.13 6.55 -6.64
N LYS A 189 16.73 5.47 -6.15
CA LYS A 189 17.86 4.80 -6.77
C LYS A 189 17.51 4.28 -8.18
N ILE A 190 16.35 3.63 -8.30
CA ILE A 190 15.85 3.14 -9.59
C ILE A 190 15.61 4.30 -10.54
N ARG A 191 15.03 5.41 -10.07
CA ARG A 191 14.74 6.58 -10.91
C ARG A 191 16.00 7.31 -11.37
N GLU A 192 16.97 7.52 -10.48
CA GLU A 192 18.13 8.38 -10.73
C GLU A 192 19.28 7.64 -11.42
N LYS A 193 19.52 6.38 -11.01
CA LYS A 193 20.66 5.58 -11.48
C LYS A 193 20.28 4.10 -11.68
N PRO A 194 19.30 3.79 -12.55
CA PRO A 194 18.94 2.40 -12.80
C PRO A 194 20.09 1.63 -13.46
N THR A 195 20.22 0.36 -13.11
CA THR A 195 21.09 -0.55 -13.87
C THR A 195 20.39 -0.90 -15.20
N ARG A 196 21.05 -0.66 -16.32
CA ARG A 196 20.46 -0.87 -17.65
C ARG A 196 20.77 -2.27 -18.21
N PRO A 197 19.90 -2.83 -19.06
CA PRO A 197 18.65 -2.26 -19.60
C PRO A 197 17.52 -2.17 -18.57
N VAL A 198 16.71 -1.10 -18.69
CA VAL A 198 15.51 -0.85 -17.87
C VAL A 198 14.27 -1.25 -18.65
N VAL A 199 13.48 -2.16 -18.11
CA VAL A 199 12.21 -2.60 -18.67
C VAL A 199 11.06 -2.14 -17.75
N LEU A 200 10.09 -1.44 -18.33
CA LEU A 200 8.86 -1.05 -17.67
C LEU A 200 7.71 -1.91 -18.19
N LEU A 201 7.09 -2.72 -17.30
CA LEU A 201 5.87 -3.45 -17.61
C LEU A 201 4.66 -2.63 -17.13
N LEU A 202 3.76 -2.30 -18.05
CA LEU A 202 2.54 -1.55 -17.79
C LEU A 202 1.32 -2.40 -18.10
N GLY A 203 0.51 -2.64 -17.09
CA GLY A 203 -0.75 -3.38 -17.19
C GLY A 203 -1.84 -2.78 -16.31
N GLY A 204 -2.97 -3.49 -16.20
CA GLY A 204 -4.15 -3.07 -15.44
C GLY A 204 -5.18 -2.34 -16.29
N THR A 205 -6.02 -1.50 -15.66
CA THR A 205 -7.26 -0.99 -16.27
C THR A 205 -7.34 0.52 -16.40
N LYS A 206 -6.35 1.29 -15.93
CA LYS A 206 -6.43 2.76 -15.89
C LYS A 206 -5.69 3.37 -17.06
N GLU A 207 -6.40 4.14 -17.88
CA GLU A 207 -5.87 4.81 -19.08
C GLU A 207 -4.74 5.81 -18.78
N ASP A 208 -4.73 6.44 -17.60
CA ASP A 208 -3.67 7.37 -17.20
C ASP A 208 -2.26 6.76 -17.27
N LYS A 209 -2.14 5.44 -17.14
CA LYS A 209 -0.87 4.72 -17.30
C LYS A 209 -0.26 4.87 -18.70
N ILE A 210 -1.08 5.04 -19.72
CA ILE A 210 -0.62 5.27 -21.10
C ILE A 210 0.14 6.59 -21.18
N THR A 211 -0.37 7.63 -20.50
CA THR A 211 0.32 8.93 -20.40
C THR A 211 1.68 8.79 -19.70
N TYR A 212 1.78 7.90 -18.70
CA TYR A 212 3.07 7.61 -18.05
C TYR A 212 4.04 6.88 -18.98
N ALA A 213 3.56 5.96 -19.83
CA ALA A 213 4.40 5.31 -20.83
C ALA A 213 5.09 6.34 -21.72
N GLN A 214 4.34 7.30 -22.25
CA GLN A 214 4.88 8.37 -23.10
C GLN A 214 5.94 9.23 -22.38
N LYS A 215 5.72 9.54 -21.10
CA LYS A 215 6.67 10.34 -20.29
C LYS A 215 7.93 9.57 -19.93
N LEU A 216 7.85 8.26 -19.80
CA LEU A 216 8.94 7.40 -19.36
C LEU A 216 9.77 6.78 -20.52
N VAL A 217 9.38 7.05 -21.77
CA VAL A 217 10.08 6.53 -22.97
C VAL A 217 11.54 6.96 -23.06
N THR A 218 11.90 8.10 -22.49
CA THR A 218 13.29 8.58 -22.43
C THR A 218 14.08 7.93 -21.27
N TRP A 219 13.38 7.46 -20.26
CA TRP A 219 13.98 6.84 -19.09
C TRP A 219 14.12 5.32 -19.24
N ALA A 220 13.10 4.63 -19.76
CA ALA A 220 13.13 3.18 -19.99
C ALA A 220 13.86 2.84 -21.30
N ASP A 221 14.47 1.65 -21.34
CA ASP A 221 15.00 1.06 -22.58
C ASP A 221 13.89 0.33 -23.34
N TRP A 222 12.95 -0.28 -22.62
CA TRP A 222 11.75 -0.92 -23.14
C TRP A 222 10.53 -0.63 -22.26
N ILE A 223 9.37 -0.48 -22.91
CA ILE A 223 8.06 -0.39 -22.26
C ILE A 223 7.16 -1.47 -22.85
N LEU A 224 6.75 -2.42 -22.04
CA LEU A 224 5.90 -3.56 -22.42
C LEU A 224 4.50 -3.30 -21.88
N VAL A 225 3.51 -3.24 -22.76
CA VAL A 225 2.12 -2.87 -22.42
C VAL A 225 1.20 -4.07 -22.64
N GLY A 226 0.42 -4.41 -21.64
CA GLY A 226 -0.53 -5.53 -21.67
C GLY A 226 -1.78 -5.28 -20.85
N GLY A 227 -2.57 -6.32 -20.68
CA GLY A 227 -3.85 -6.27 -19.96
C GLY A 227 -4.87 -5.38 -20.67
N LYS A 228 -5.81 -4.81 -19.91
CA LYS A 228 -6.88 -3.97 -20.46
C LYS A 228 -6.37 -2.66 -21.09
N LEU A 229 -5.13 -2.26 -20.84
CA LEU A 229 -4.57 -1.05 -21.44
C LEU A 229 -4.54 -1.11 -22.97
N VAL A 230 -4.40 -2.29 -23.57
CA VAL A 230 -4.35 -2.47 -25.02
C VAL A 230 -5.67 -2.19 -25.75
N GLU A 231 -6.78 -2.10 -25.01
CA GLU A 231 -8.10 -1.76 -25.56
C GLU A 231 -8.28 -0.27 -25.85
N TYR A 232 -7.45 0.62 -25.28
CA TYR A 232 -7.58 2.05 -25.45
C TYR A 232 -7.11 2.51 -26.83
N ASP A 233 -7.84 3.42 -27.46
CA ASP A 233 -7.59 3.93 -28.81
C ASP A 233 -6.23 4.65 -28.95
N SER A 234 -5.66 5.09 -27.87
CA SER A 234 -4.33 5.74 -27.83
C SER A 234 -3.17 4.75 -28.00
N ILE A 235 -3.36 3.45 -27.78
CA ILE A 235 -2.31 2.43 -27.83
C ILE A 235 -1.67 2.30 -29.21
N PRO A 236 -2.41 2.22 -30.34
CA PRO A 236 -1.77 2.12 -31.67
C PRO A 236 -0.84 3.28 -32.00
N GLN A 237 -1.09 4.46 -31.42
CA GLN A 237 -0.23 5.64 -31.63
C GLN A 237 1.06 5.55 -30.84
N ILE A 238 1.00 5.15 -29.56
CA ILE A 238 2.20 5.01 -28.72
C ILE A 238 3.04 3.79 -29.11
N ALA A 239 2.41 2.71 -29.57
CA ALA A 239 3.10 1.50 -30.03
C ALA A 239 3.94 1.71 -31.31
N LYS A 240 3.80 2.85 -32.01
CA LYS A 240 4.71 3.26 -33.08
C LYS A 240 6.11 3.63 -32.57
N HIS A 241 6.25 3.94 -31.28
CA HIS A 241 7.54 4.25 -30.69
C HIS A 241 8.38 2.95 -30.60
N PRO A 242 9.64 2.92 -31.09
CA PRO A 242 10.45 1.69 -31.21
C PRO A 242 10.75 1.00 -29.86
N LYS A 243 10.62 1.72 -28.74
CA LYS A 243 10.81 1.17 -27.39
C LYS A 243 9.52 0.66 -26.74
N ILE A 244 8.36 0.81 -27.39
CA ILE A 244 7.08 0.41 -26.84
C ILE A 244 6.59 -0.82 -27.59
N LEU A 245 6.42 -1.92 -26.87
CA LEU A 245 5.82 -3.14 -27.37
C LEU A 245 4.50 -3.39 -26.66
N ALA A 246 3.42 -3.43 -27.39
CA ALA A 246 2.08 -3.68 -26.86
C ALA A 246 1.53 -5.00 -27.39
N ASP A 247 0.78 -5.71 -26.56
CA ASP A 247 -0.08 -6.78 -27.02
C ASP A 247 -1.25 -6.17 -27.78
N LEU A 248 -1.37 -6.46 -29.07
CA LEU A 248 -2.40 -5.89 -29.94
C LEU A 248 -3.68 -6.73 -29.99
N LEU A 249 -3.75 -7.84 -29.27
CA LEU A 249 -5.00 -8.59 -29.13
C LEU A 249 -5.99 -7.85 -28.22
N LYS A 250 -7.09 -7.44 -28.80
CA LYS A 250 -8.16 -6.68 -28.13
C LYS A 250 -9.01 -7.50 -27.14
N SER A 251 -8.56 -8.67 -26.68
CA SER A 251 -9.35 -9.43 -25.71
C SER A 251 -9.41 -8.80 -24.34
N GLY A 252 -8.42 -7.96 -23.97
CA GLY A 252 -8.31 -7.28 -22.67
C GLY A 252 -8.28 -8.21 -21.45
N GLN A 253 -8.39 -9.52 -21.67
CA GLN A 253 -8.44 -10.52 -20.62
C GLN A 253 -7.05 -11.00 -20.21
N ASP A 254 -6.17 -11.24 -21.18
CA ASP A 254 -4.78 -11.61 -20.95
C ASP A 254 -3.90 -11.32 -22.18
N ILE A 255 -2.58 -11.35 -21.99
CA ILE A 255 -1.61 -11.26 -23.09
C ILE A 255 -1.49 -12.62 -23.80
N THR A 256 -1.21 -12.58 -25.11
CA THR A 256 -1.05 -13.80 -25.90
C THR A 256 0.23 -14.55 -25.60
N MET A 257 0.27 -15.85 -25.93
CA MET A 257 1.50 -16.64 -25.84
C MET A 257 2.61 -16.06 -26.71
N GLU A 258 2.29 -15.57 -27.91
CA GLU A 258 3.26 -14.90 -28.76
C GLU A 258 3.84 -13.64 -28.11
N THR A 259 3.00 -12.84 -27.48
CA THR A 259 3.43 -11.64 -26.74
C THR A 259 4.27 -12.02 -25.52
N ILE A 260 3.90 -13.08 -24.80
CA ILE A 260 4.68 -13.59 -23.66
C ILE A 260 6.10 -13.93 -24.09
N GLU A 261 6.30 -14.67 -25.18
CA GLU A 261 7.63 -15.04 -25.65
C GLU A 261 8.46 -13.82 -26.06
N LYS A 262 7.87 -12.87 -26.78
CA LYS A 262 8.53 -11.59 -27.11
C LYS A 262 8.90 -10.77 -25.87
N PHE A 263 8.01 -10.71 -24.88
CA PHE A 263 8.27 -10.00 -23.62
C PHE A 263 9.39 -10.66 -22.85
N LYS A 264 9.40 -12.00 -22.77
CA LYS A 264 10.46 -12.76 -22.12
C LYS A 264 11.84 -12.44 -22.70
N GLU A 265 12.00 -12.43 -24.01
CA GLU A 265 13.29 -12.12 -24.63
C GLU A 265 13.86 -10.76 -24.18
N ILE A 266 12.98 -9.78 -23.93
CA ILE A 266 13.35 -8.45 -23.46
C ILE A 266 13.61 -8.47 -21.94
N ILE A 267 12.72 -9.10 -21.19
CA ILE A 267 12.80 -9.20 -19.72
C ILE A 267 14.10 -9.90 -19.29
N PHE A 268 14.50 -10.97 -19.98
CA PHE A 268 15.74 -11.68 -19.67
C PHE A 268 17.02 -10.86 -19.79
N LYS A 269 17.01 -9.87 -20.69
CA LYS A 269 18.14 -8.96 -20.88
C LYS A 269 18.12 -7.80 -19.89
N ALA A 270 16.99 -7.60 -19.18
CA ALA A 270 16.84 -6.51 -18.24
C ALA A 270 17.75 -6.64 -17.01
N LYS A 271 18.23 -5.50 -16.52
CA LYS A 271 18.93 -5.40 -15.23
C LYS A 271 18.07 -4.67 -14.20
N THR A 272 17.10 -3.90 -14.65
CA THR A 272 16.08 -3.27 -13.82
C THR A 272 14.71 -3.52 -14.45
N ILE A 273 13.79 -4.06 -13.66
CA ILE A 273 12.40 -4.26 -14.06
C ILE A 273 11.51 -3.47 -13.13
N VAL A 274 10.62 -2.65 -13.69
CA VAL A 274 9.57 -1.96 -12.95
C VAL A 274 8.23 -2.48 -13.48
N TRP A 275 7.44 -3.07 -12.59
CA TRP A 275 6.14 -3.65 -12.94
C TRP A 275 4.99 -2.86 -12.31
N ALA A 276 4.15 -2.26 -13.14
CA ALA A 276 3.04 -1.40 -12.74
C ALA A 276 1.68 -1.94 -13.20
N GLY A 277 1.13 -2.87 -12.46
CA GLY A 277 -0.19 -3.47 -12.65
C GLY A 277 -0.18 -4.77 -13.46
N PRO A 278 -1.23 -5.60 -13.32
CA PRO A 278 -1.30 -6.93 -13.93
C PRO A 278 -1.36 -6.83 -15.45
N MET A 279 -0.73 -7.80 -16.12
CA MET A 279 -0.71 -7.89 -17.57
C MET A 279 -1.96 -8.58 -18.14
N GLY A 280 -2.82 -9.15 -17.27
CA GLY A 280 -4.09 -9.79 -17.61
C GLY A 280 -5.05 -9.79 -16.43
N ASN A 281 -6.20 -10.46 -16.57
CA ASN A 281 -7.23 -10.59 -15.56
C ASN A 281 -6.87 -11.67 -14.51
N PHE A 282 -6.06 -11.32 -13.52
CA PHE A 282 -5.62 -12.25 -12.48
C PHE A 282 -6.72 -12.68 -11.49
N TYR A 283 -7.89 -12.06 -11.51
CA TYR A 283 -9.05 -12.52 -10.71
C TYR A 283 -9.70 -13.78 -11.30
N ASP A 284 -9.47 -14.06 -12.59
CA ASP A 284 -9.95 -15.27 -13.24
C ASP A 284 -8.81 -16.29 -13.33
N LYS A 285 -8.95 -17.42 -12.63
CA LYS A 285 -7.93 -18.47 -12.59
C LYS A 285 -7.49 -18.98 -13.96
N ARG A 286 -8.32 -18.83 -15.00
CA ARG A 286 -7.98 -19.21 -16.38
C ARG A 286 -6.84 -18.39 -16.93
N TYR A 287 -6.68 -17.14 -16.46
CA TYR A 287 -5.68 -16.20 -16.94
C TYR A 287 -4.51 -15.99 -15.95
N GLU A 288 -4.61 -16.55 -14.73
CA GLU A 288 -3.55 -16.44 -13.71
C GLU A 288 -2.25 -17.13 -14.13
N GLU A 289 -2.36 -18.27 -14.82
CA GLU A 289 -1.20 -19.09 -15.22
C GLU A 289 -0.34 -18.41 -16.28
N GLU A 290 -0.90 -17.62 -17.19
CA GLU A 290 -0.14 -16.92 -18.23
C GLU A 290 0.78 -15.84 -17.61
N GLN A 291 0.28 -15.10 -16.63
CA GLN A 291 1.09 -14.13 -15.92
C GLN A 291 2.19 -14.78 -15.07
N LYS A 292 1.92 -15.94 -14.48
CA LYS A 292 2.93 -16.74 -13.77
C LYS A 292 4.05 -17.19 -14.68
N LYS A 293 3.77 -17.45 -15.97
CA LYS A 293 4.80 -17.82 -16.97
C LYS A 293 5.79 -16.70 -17.26
N LEU A 294 5.38 -15.43 -17.13
CA LEU A 294 6.31 -14.29 -17.23
C LEU A 294 7.30 -14.20 -16.08
N LEU A 295 6.92 -14.76 -14.91
CA LEU A 295 7.69 -14.66 -13.65
C LEU A 295 8.52 -15.92 -13.34
N LYS A 296 8.10 -17.07 -13.92
CA LYS A 296 8.82 -18.33 -13.70
C LYS A 296 9.99 -18.45 -14.66
N GLN A 297 11.13 -17.97 -14.21
CA GLN A 297 12.47 -18.50 -14.62
C GLN A 297 13.53 -18.11 -13.61
#